data_9ba62ccbac5e0e1008b78216edf1f118
#
_entry.id   9ba62ccbac5e0e1008b78216edf1f118
#
_cell.length_a   1.000
_cell.length_b   1.000
_cell.length_c   1.000
_cell.angle_alpha   90.00
_cell.angle_beta   90.00
_cell.angle_gamma   90.00
#
_symmetry.space_group_name_H-M   'P 1'
#
loop_
_entity.id
_entity.type
_entity.pdbx_description
1 polymer ?
#
loop_
_entity_poly.entity_id
_entity_poly.type
_entity_poly.pdbx_seq_one_letter_code
_entity_poly.pdbx_strand_id
1 'polypeptide(L)'
;MATQIQYDRLGDPDVLEVATVPDPVAPDDGVVVAVRAVGVNPIDGKLRSGGRPSAPITAPRVPGSDAAGVVLSVGAGVDGWAPGDEVVVRNPHGAYTTHLVAAASQLVRKPAAVSWEQAAAIGVPAATAHQVLVSLGVGPGTTLLIHGGSGSVGRMAIQLARRMGATVVATGSPASHARLRELGATPVAYGDGLLERLRAAAPDGYDLILDAIGSDEALEASFALVDDRSRIGTIVVGPRAAELGIRAWGGGNPVPLTADELRLRDDGYALALDLIAEGELEVDIARTFPLTEAADAARLVESGHPGGKVILLP
;
A
#
# COMPACT_ATOMS: atom_id res chain seq x y z
N MET A 1 -22.12 14.87 14.04
CA MET A 1 -21.63 15.44 12.76
C MET A 1 -20.24 14.88 12.48
N ALA A 2 -20.04 14.27 11.32
CA ALA A 2 -18.75 13.75 10.88
C ALA A 2 -17.93 14.84 10.16
N THR A 3 -16.61 14.76 10.29
CA THR A 3 -15.67 15.56 9.50
C THR A 3 -15.06 14.66 8.42
N GLN A 4 -14.97 15.18 7.21
CA GLN A 4 -14.30 14.48 6.10
C GLN A 4 -13.45 15.45 5.28
N ILE A 5 -12.45 14.90 4.59
CA ILE A 5 -11.69 15.63 3.57
C ILE A 5 -12.26 15.25 2.21
N GLN A 6 -12.56 16.23 1.39
CA GLN A 6 -13.16 16.03 0.08
C GLN A 6 -12.53 16.92 -0.99
N TYR A 7 -12.80 16.60 -2.26
CA TYR A 7 -12.47 17.45 -3.41
C TYR A 7 -13.55 17.31 -4.49
N ASP A 8 -13.83 18.39 -5.22
CA ASP A 8 -14.85 18.47 -6.27
C ASP A 8 -14.27 18.66 -7.68
N ARG A 9 -12.95 18.82 -7.78
CA ARG A 9 -12.18 18.94 -9.04
C ARG A 9 -10.82 18.26 -8.91
N LEU A 10 -10.29 17.82 -10.05
CA LEU A 10 -8.91 17.31 -10.08
C LEU A 10 -7.92 18.45 -9.86
N GLY A 11 -6.78 18.14 -9.26
CA GLY A 11 -5.72 19.13 -9.01
C GLY A 11 -4.69 18.69 -7.99
N ASP A 12 -3.85 19.63 -7.57
CA ASP A 12 -2.83 19.49 -6.53
C ASP A 12 -3.46 19.34 -5.13
N PRO A 13 -2.69 19.05 -4.06
CA PRO A 13 -3.22 18.91 -2.71
C PRO A 13 -4.12 20.04 -2.22
N ASP A 14 -3.99 21.24 -2.78
CA ASP A 14 -4.79 22.42 -2.42
C ASP A 14 -6.30 22.32 -2.77
N VAL A 15 -6.71 21.31 -3.58
CA VAL A 15 -8.13 21.05 -3.83
C VAL A 15 -8.80 20.26 -2.70
N LEU A 16 -8.03 19.78 -1.71
CA LEU A 16 -8.57 19.08 -0.55
C LEU A 16 -9.19 20.08 0.43
N GLU A 17 -10.46 19.89 0.73
CA GLU A 17 -11.26 20.74 1.60
C GLU A 17 -11.79 19.95 2.79
N VAL A 18 -11.83 20.61 3.96
CA VAL A 18 -12.47 20.06 5.17
C VAL A 18 -13.97 20.31 5.08
N ALA A 19 -14.76 19.25 5.19
CA ALA A 19 -16.22 19.33 5.18
C ALA A 19 -16.82 18.71 6.46
N THR A 20 -17.88 19.32 6.96
CA THR A 20 -18.72 18.76 8.03
C THR A 20 -20.00 18.23 7.42
N VAL A 21 -20.28 16.94 7.64
CA VAL A 21 -21.43 16.24 7.07
C VAL A 21 -22.25 15.56 8.18
N PRO A 22 -23.52 15.21 7.93
CA PRO A 22 -24.29 14.39 8.88
C PRO A 22 -23.58 13.08 9.20
N ASP A 23 -23.73 12.60 10.43
CA ASP A 23 -23.24 11.27 10.78
C ASP A 23 -23.90 10.22 9.89
N PRO A 24 -23.12 9.29 9.31
CA PRO A 24 -23.69 8.22 8.50
C PRO A 24 -24.45 7.22 9.36
N VAL A 25 -25.41 6.53 8.72
CA VAL A 25 -26.15 5.42 9.31
C VAL A 25 -25.62 4.12 8.70
N ALA A 26 -25.48 3.09 9.52
CA ALA A 26 -25.06 1.77 9.05
C ALA A 26 -26.14 1.20 8.09
N PRO A 27 -25.76 0.79 6.86
CA PRO A 27 -26.66 0.04 5.99
C PRO A 27 -26.93 -1.36 6.57
N ASP A 28 -27.98 -2.04 6.11
CA ASP A 28 -28.40 -3.33 6.67
C ASP A 28 -27.29 -4.38 6.72
N ASP A 29 -26.41 -4.41 5.70
CA ASP A 29 -25.28 -5.34 5.54
C ASP A 29 -23.92 -4.73 5.89
N GLY A 30 -23.91 -3.54 6.49
CA GLY A 30 -22.70 -2.77 6.76
C GLY A 30 -22.58 -2.23 8.17
N VAL A 31 -21.53 -1.50 8.38
CA VAL A 31 -21.17 -0.89 9.67
C VAL A 31 -20.77 0.57 9.49
N VAL A 32 -20.85 1.34 10.55
CA VAL A 32 -20.13 2.61 10.69
C VAL A 32 -18.93 2.40 11.60
N VAL A 33 -17.75 2.80 11.12
CA VAL A 33 -16.49 2.75 11.88
C VAL A 33 -16.10 4.17 12.28
N ALA A 34 -15.94 4.42 13.59
CA ALA A 34 -15.27 5.60 14.09
C ALA A 34 -13.77 5.47 13.79
N VAL A 35 -13.28 6.18 12.81
CA VAL A 35 -11.89 6.10 12.33
C VAL A 35 -10.93 6.64 13.39
N ARG A 36 -9.85 5.93 13.64
CA ARG A 36 -8.77 6.29 14.57
C ARG A 36 -7.48 6.67 13.86
N ALA A 37 -7.24 6.06 12.71
CA ALA A 37 -6.09 6.36 11.87
C ALA A 37 -6.38 6.04 10.41
N VAL A 38 -5.78 6.81 9.51
CA VAL A 38 -5.89 6.68 8.05
C VAL A 38 -4.49 6.67 7.44
N GLY A 39 -4.19 5.68 6.62
CA GLY A 39 -2.93 5.61 5.89
C GLY A 39 -2.98 6.40 4.58
N VAL A 40 -2.05 7.33 4.39
CA VAL A 40 -1.92 8.08 3.13
C VAL A 40 -1.12 7.29 2.11
N ASN A 41 -1.63 7.21 0.88
CA ASN A 41 -1.03 6.43 -0.21
C ASN A 41 -0.79 7.26 -1.47
N PRO A 42 0.23 6.94 -2.27
CA PRO A 42 0.42 7.58 -3.58
C PRO A 42 -0.78 7.46 -4.52
N ILE A 43 -1.60 6.40 -4.39
CA ILE A 43 -2.81 6.23 -5.20
C ILE A 43 -3.85 7.30 -4.92
N ASP A 44 -3.96 7.77 -3.68
CA ASP A 44 -4.92 8.81 -3.29
C ASP A 44 -4.62 10.12 -4.04
N GLY A 45 -3.32 10.49 -4.13
CA GLY A 45 -2.84 11.62 -4.92
C GLY A 45 -3.02 11.43 -6.42
N LYS A 46 -2.72 10.22 -6.95
CA LYS A 46 -2.89 9.91 -8.38
C LYS A 46 -4.35 10.00 -8.83
N LEU A 47 -5.30 9.58 -8.00
CA LEU A 47 -6.73 9.70 -8.28
C LEU A 47 -7.19 11.15 -8.22
N ARG A 48 -6.74 11.90 -7.22
CA ARG A 48 -7.06 13.31 -7.03
C ARG A 48 -6.49 14.20 -8.13
N SER A 49 -5.25 13.98 -8.54
CA SER A 49 -4.58 14.79 -9.58
C SER A 49 -5.00 14.43 -11.01
N GLY A 50 -5.72 13.32 -11.22
CA GLY A 50 -5.99 12.80 -12.56
C GLY A 50 -4.83 12.00 -13.16
N GLY A 51 -3.74 11.78 -12.45
CA GLY A 51 -2.64 10.89 -12.84
C GLY A 51 -3.05 9.40 -12.93
N ARG A 52 -4.21 9.07 -12.40
CA ARG A 52 -4.92 7.81 -12.58
C ARG A 52 -6.31 8.07 -13.18
N PRO A 53 -6.68 7.45 -14.32
CA PRO A 53 -8.01 7.56 -14.87
C PRO A 53 -9.09 7.15 -13.86
N SER A 54 -10.14 7.94 -13.77
CA SER A 54 -11.31 7.69 -12.92
C SER A 54 -12.56 8.25 -13.60
N ALA A 55 -13.76 7.87 -13.13
CA ALA A 55 -15.00 8.42 -13.63
C ALA A 55 -15.03 9.97 -13.52
N PRO A 56 -15.84 10.71 -14.26
CA PRO A 56 -16.02 12.15 -14.04
C PRO A 56 -16.47 12.47 -12.61
N ILE A 57 -16.03 13.61 -12.08
CA ILE A 57 -16.47 14.09 -10.77
C ILE A 57 -17.85 14.74 -10.93
N THR A 58 -18.88 14.12 -10.37
CA THR A 58 -20.26 14.63 -10.39
C THR A 58 -20.76 15.04 -8.99
N ALA A 59 -20.00 14.69 -7.95
CA ALA A 59 -20.20 15.07 -6.56
C ALA A 59 -18.84 15.09 -5.86
N PRO A 60 -18.68 15.79 -4.74
CA PRO A 60 -17.43 15.77 -3.98
C PRO A 60 -16.99 14.36 -3.65
N ARG A 61 -15.69 14.07 -3.80
CA ARG A 61 -15.07 12.78 -3.53
C ARG A 61 -14.25 12.84 -2.26
N VAL A 62 -14.37 11.83 -1.43
CA VAL A 62 -13.52 11.62 -0.26
C VAL A 62 -12.39 10.67 -0.65
N PRO A 63 -11.11 11.06 -0.51
CA PRO A 63 -9.98 10.17 -0.77
C PRO A 63 -9.77 9.16 0.36
N GLY A 64 -8.82 8.22 0.14
CA GLY A 64 -8.32 7.31 1.15
C GLY A 64 -8.71 5.85 0.93
N SER A 65 -7.68 5.00 1.04
CA SER A 65 -7.73 3.56 0.75
C SER A 65 -7.27 2.69 1.93
N ASP A 66 -6.91 3.29 3.07
CA ASP A 66 -6.48 2.59 4.29
C ASP A 66 -7.11 3.23 5.51
N ALA A 67 -7.77 2.46 6.37
CA ALA A 67 -8.34 2.93 7.62
C ALA A 67 -8.33 1.86 8.71
N ALA A 68 -8.15 2.30 9.95
CA ALA A 68 -8.39 1.52 11.15
C ALA A 68 -9.23 2.32 12.14
N GLY A 69 -10.08 1.65 12.91
CA GLY A 69 -10.97 2.32 13.85
C GLY A 69 -11.79 1.35 14.69
N VAL A 70 -12.83 1.88 15.30
CA VAL A 70 -13.74 1.15 16.19
C VAL A 70 -15.12 1.12 15.56
N VAL A 71 -15.75 -0.04 15.53
CA VAL A 71 -17.14 -0.17 15.10
C VAL A 71 -18.03 0.69 16.00
N LEU A 72 -18.76 1.63 15.42
CA LEU A 72 -19.65 2.55 16.12
C LEU A 72 -21.10 2.02 16.12
N SER A 73 -21.54 1.53 14.97
CA SER A 73 -22.86 0.92 14.79
C SER A 73 -22.83 -0.15 13.72
N VAL A 74 -23.75 -1.10 13.82
CA VAL A 74 -23.93 -2.22 12.88
C VAL A 74 -25.32 -2.19 12.29
N GLY A 75 -25.47 -2.63 11.04
CA GLY A 75 -26.75 -2.81 10.36
C GLY A 75 -27.48 -4.04 10.89
N ALA A 76 -28.80 -4.09 10.63
CA ALA A 76 -29.68 -5.13 11.15
C ALA A 76 -29.35 -6.55 10.64
N GLY A 77 -28.70 -6.67 9.47
CA GLY A 77 -28.29 -7.94 8.87
C GLY A 77 -26.84 -8.34 9.15
N VAL A 78 -26.12 -7.61 10.03
CA VAL A 78 -24.71 -7.87 10.31
C VAL A 78 -24.55 -8.79 11.51
N ASP A 79 -23.94 -9.95 11.28
CA ASP A 79 -23.53 -10.88 12.32
C ASP A 79 -22.01 -10.86 12.56
N GLY A 80 -21.60 -11.20 13.78
CA GLY A 80 -20.19 -11.36 14.15
C GLY A 80 -19.42 -10.05 14.45
N TRP A 81 -20.06 -8.90 14.33
CA TRP A 81 -19.53 -7.59 14.70
C TRP A 81 -20.44 -6.85 15.69
N ALA A 82 -19.85 -6.08 16.57
CA ALA A 82 -20.54 -5.27 17.56
C ALA A 82 -19.89 -3.90 17.76
N PRO A 83 -20.64 -2.88 18.22
CA PRO A 83 -20.07 -1.64 18.66
C PRO A 83 -18.96 -1.87 19.72
N GLY A 84 -17.81 -1.22 19.51
CA GLY A 84 -16.61 -1.39 20.34
C GLY A 84 -15.55 -2.33 19.74
N ASP A 85 -15.87 -3.11 18.71
CA ASP A 85 -14.87 -3.95 18.02
C ASP A 85 -13.81 -3.08 17.34
N GLU A 86 -12.53 -3.39 17.57
CA GLU A 86 -11.39 -2.75 16.93
C GLU A 86 -11.10 -3.41 15.58
N VAL A 87 -11.03 -2.62 14.50
CA VAL A 87 -10.98 -3.14 13.14
C VAL A 87 -10.02 -2.38 12.23
N VAL A 88 -9.50 -3.09 11.23
CA VAL A 88 -8.97 -2.54 9.98
C VAL A 88 -10.01 -2.75 8.90
N VAL A 89 -10.22 -1.75 8.05
CA VAL A 89 -11.15 -1.84 6.92
C VAL A 89 -10.34 -2.16 5.67
N ARG A 90 -10.66 -3.30 5.03
CA ARG A 90 -10.02 -3.71 3.78
C ARG A 90 -10.52 -2.88 2.60
N ASN A 91 -9.60 -2.31 1.85
CA ASN A 91 -9.88 -1.57 0.62
C ASN A 91 -11.07 -0.59 0.76
N PRO A 92 -11.07 0.28 1.79
CA PRO A 92 -12.14 1.25 1.96
C PRO A 92 -12.13 2.27 0.82
N HIS A 93 -13.29 2.86 0.57
CA HIS A 93 -13.41 4.04 -0.26
C HIS A 93 -13.76 5.23 0.61
N GLY A 94 -12.99 6.33 0.48
CA GLY A 94 -13.28 7.54 1.24
C GLY A 94 -12.87 7.49 2.71
N ALA A 95 -11.68 6.96 2.99
CA ALA A 95 -11.18 6.78 4.36
C ALA A 95 -10.79 8.10 5.06
N TYR A 96 -10.63 9.22 4.35
CA TYR A 96 -10.27 10.50 4.96
C TYR A 96 -11.48 11.14 5.66
N THR A 97 -11.96 10.47 6.69
CA THR A 97 -13.16 10.86 7.45
C THR A 97 -13.07 10.41 8.91
N THR A 98 -13.84 11.04 9.78
CA THR A 98 -14.00 10.58 11.18
C THR A 98 -14.94 9.37 11.29
N HIS A 99 -15.89 9.21 10.33
CA HIS A 99 -16.88 8.14 10.33
C HIS A 99 -16.95 7.51 8.94
N LEU A 100 -16.54 6.23 8.85
CA LEU A 100 -16.46 5.48 7.60
C LEU A 100 -17.57 4.43 7.55
N VAL A 101 -18.35 4.42 6.47
CA VAL A 101 -19.26 3.31 6.17
C VAL A 101 -18.49 2.22 5.44
N ALA A 102 -18.63 0.99 5.89
CA ALA A 102 -18.00 -0.18 5.28
C ALA A 102 -18.96 -1.38 5.27
N ALA A 103 -18.81 -2.27 4.29
CA ALA A 103 -19.50 -3.57 4.36
C ALA A 103 -18.89 -4.41 5.49
N ALA A 104 -19.70 -5.19 6.19
CA ALA A 104 -19.22 -6.06 7.27
C ALA A 104 -18.12 -7.04 6.80
N SER A 105 -18.20 -7.47 5.53
CA SER A 105 -17.19 -8.34 4.90
C SER A 105 -15.81 -7.70 4.70
N GLN A 106 -15.71 -6.36 4.77
CA GLN A 106 -14.44 -5.64 4.64
C GLN A 106 -13.66 -5.57 5.96
N LEU A 107 -14.25 -5.95 7.08
CA LEU A 107 -13.62 -5.78 8.38
C LEU A 107 -12.66 -6.92 8.71
N VAL A 108 -11.52 -6.56 9.30
CA VAL A 108 -10.55 -7.48 9.90
C VAL A 108 -10.33 -7.06 11.34
N ARG A 109 -10.34 -7.99 12.29
CA ARG A 109 -10.08 -7.67 13.71
C ARG A 109 -8.67 -7.15 13.88
N LYS A 110 -8.55 -6.02 14.56
CA LYS A 110 -7.25 -5.47 14.95
C LYS A 110 -6.79 -6.12 16.27
N PRO A 111 -5.62 -6.79 16.31
CA PRO A 111 -5.05 -7.27 17.56
C PRO A 111 -4.75 -6.11 18.52
N ALA A 112 -4.95 -6.32 19.82
CA ALA A 112 -4.73 -5.29 20.83
C ALA A 112 -3.27 -4.78 20.88
N ALA A 113 -2.30 -5.64 20.52
CA ALA A 113 -0.88 -5.29 20.48
C ALA A 113 -0.49 -4.37 19.31
N VAL A 114 -1.36 -4.23 18.30
CA VAL A 114 -1.10 -3.38 17.11
C VAL A 114 -1.62 -1.98 17.39
N SER A 115 -0.80 -0.94 17.18
CA SER A 115 -1.26 0.45 17.31
C SER A 115 -2.22 0.85 16.19
N TRP A 116 -2.95 1.96 16.36
CA TRP A 116 -3.85 2.46 15.31
C TRP A 116 -3.08 2.88 14.06
N GLU A 117 -1.93 3.51 14.24
CA GLU A 117 -1.05 3.95 13.17
C GLU A 117 -0.50 2.76 12.37
N GLN A 118 -0.04 1.70 13.07
CA GLN A 118 0.41 0.46 12.42
C GLN A 118 -0.74 -0.20 11.65
N ALA A 119 -1.91 -0.29 12.26
CA ALA A 119 -3.10 -0.90 11.67
C ALA A 119 -3.56 -0.16 10.39
N ALA A 120 -3.52 1.18 10.38
CA ALA A 120 -3.83 1.98 9.20
C ALA A 120 -2.70 2.02 8.16
N ALA A 121 -1.49 1.59 8.53
CA ALA A 121 -0.32 1.63 7.64
C ALA A 121 -0.21 0.41 6.71
N ILE A 122 -0.91 -0.69 7.00
CA ILE A 122 -0.70 -1.97 6.32
C ILE A 122 -1.57 -2.19 5.07
N GLY A 123 -2.70 -1.52 4.94
CA GLY A 123 -3.72 -1.85 3.95
C GLY A 123 -3.14 -2.01 2.54
N VAL A 124 -2.93 -0.93 1.84
CA VAL A 124 -2.31 -0.96 0.49
C VAL A 124 -0.94 -1.66 0.50
N PRO A 125 -0.02 -1.38 1.44
CA PRO A 125 1.31 -1.98 1.39
C PRO A 125 1.32 -3.50 1.58
N ALA A 126 0.69 -4.04 2.62
CA ALA A 126 0.74 -5.47 2.93
C ALA A 126 -0.08 -6.29 1.93
N ALA A 127 -1.30 -5.82 1.61
CA ALA A 127 -2.16 -6.48 0.62
C ALA A 127 -1.47 -6.59 -0.74
N THR A 128 -0.82 -5.49 -1.19
CA THR A 128 -0.09 -5.50 -2.46
C THR A 128 1.15 -6.37 -2.41
N ALA A 129 1.98 -6.25 -1.37
CA ALA A 129 3.21 -7.01 -1.25
C ALA A 129 2.94 -8.51 -1.18
N HIS A 130 2.00 -8.95 -0.32
CA HIS A 130 1.64 -10.36 -0.19
C HIS A 130 1.14 -10.94 -1.52
N GLN A 131 0.15 -10.29 -2.12
CA GLN A 131 -0.42 -10.74 -3.39
C GLN A 131 0.65 -10.86 -4.48
N VAL A 132 1.50 -9.83 -4.66
CA VAL A 132 2.50 -9.81 -5.73
C VAL A 132 3.58 -10.87 -5.52
N LEU A 133 4.08 -11.05 -4.30
CA LEU A 133 5.10 -12.05 -3.99
C LEU A 133 4.60 -13.48 -4.27
N VAL A 134 3.37 -13.80 -3.84
CA VAL A 134 2.77 -15.11 -4.12
C VAL A 134 2.50 -15.28 -5.61
N SER A 135 1.93 -14.25 -6.29
CA SER A 135 1.66 -14.31 -7.74
C SER A 135 2.92 -14.41 -8.59
N LEU A 136 4.04 -13.83 -8.15
CA LEU A 136 5.35 -13.99 -8.79
C LEU A 136 5.91 -15.40 -8.58
N GLY A 137 5.52 -16.10 -7.52
CA GLY A 137 6.05 -17.41 -7.16
C GLY A 137 7.30 -17.31 -6.27
N VAL A 138 7.41 -16.25 -5.46
CA VAL A 138 8.51 -16.13 -4.50
C VAL A 138 8.45 -17.24 -3.46
N GLY A 139 9.59 -17.89 -3.19
CA GLY A 139 9.67 -18.98 -2.24
C GLY A 139 11.12 -19.28 -1.80
N PRO A 140 11.33 -20.40 -1.10
CA PRO A 140 12.66 -20.79 -0.63
C PRO A 140 13.68 -20.87 -1.76
N GLY A 141 14.84 -20.24 -1.56
CA GLY A 141 15.94 -20.23 -2.53
C GLY A 141 15.80 -19.18 -3.64
N THR A 142 14.67 -18.46 -3.73
CA THR A 142 14.50 -17.37 -4.71
C THR A 142 15.47 -16.22 -4.41
N THR A 143 16.21 -15.76 -5.40
CA THR A 143 16.92 -14.48 -5.38
C THR A 143 16.03 -13.41 -6.00
N LEU A 144 15.45 -12.55 -5.16
CA LEU A 144 14.49 -11.52 -5.54
C LEU A 144 15.14 -10.12 -5.57
N LEU A 145 14.99 -9.41 -6.69
CA LEU A 145 15.26 -7.98 -6.76
C LEU A 145 13.97 -7.19 -6.52
N ILE A 146 14.03 -6.19 -5.64
CA ILE A 146 12.94 -5.24 -5.43
C ILE A 146 13.41 -3.83 -5.78
N HIS A 147 12.92 -3.27 -6.87
CA HIS A 147 13.09 -1.85 -7.16
C HIS A 147 12.11 -1.02 -6.32
N GLY A 148 12.61 0.06 -5.71
CA GLY A 148 11.80 0.89 -4.79
C GLY A 148 11.66 0.27 -3.38
N GLY A 149 12.70 -0.42 -2.89
CA GLY A 149 12.71 -1.09 -1.59
C GLY A 149 12.44 -0.18 -0.39
N SER A 150 12.73 1.12 -0.49
CA SER A 150 12.51 2.08 0.61
C SER A 150 11.07 2.59 0.73
N GLY A 151 10.21 2.34 -0.27
CA GLY A 151 8.78 2.66 -0.22
C GLY A 151 8.00 1.72 0.70
N SER A 152 6.77 2.09 1.08
CA SER A 152 5.96 1.30 2.02
C SER A 152 5.70 -0.12 1.51
N VAL A 153 5.38 -0.30 0.22
CA VAL A 153 5.21 -1.64 -0.38
C VAL A 153 6.55 -2.39 -0.43
N GLY A 154 7.65 -1.71 -0.81
CA GLY A 154 8.97 -2.32 -0.87
C GLY A 154 9.45 -2.85 0.48
N ARG A 155 9.32 -2.06 1.55
CA ARG A 155 9.67 -2.49 2.93
C ARG A 155 8.84 -3.69 3.39
N MET A 156 7.55 -3.69 3.07
CA MET A 156 6.67 -4.82 3.37
C MET A 156 7.09 -6.07 2.57
N ALA A 157 7.35 -5.89 1.27
CA ALA A 157 7.76 -6.98 0.38
C ALA A 157 9.11 -7.59 0.79
N ILE A 158 10.08 -6.79 1.26
CA ILE A 158 11.37 -7.30 1.77
C ILE A 158 11.13 -8.28 2.92
N GLN A 159 10.37 -7.87 3.94
CA GLN A 159 10.13 -8.68 5.13
C GLN A 159 9.34 -9.96 4.80
N LEU A 160 8.27 -9.84 4.02
CA LEU A 160 7.47 -11.00 3.60
C LEU A 160 8.27 -11.96 2.71
N ALA A 161 9.05 -11.48 1.74
CA ALA A 161 9.90 -12.32 0.89
C ALA A 161 10.96 -13.06 1.70
N ARG A 162 11.60 -12.40 2.66
CA ARG A 162 12.53 -13.03 3.60
C ARG A 162 11.88 -14.15 4.40
N ARG A 163 10.67 -13.92 4.88
CA ARG A 163 9.88 -14.94 5.60
C ARG A 163 9.50 -16.12 4.68
N MET A 164 9.29 -15.88 3.39
CA MET A 164 9.10 -16.94 2.38
C MET A 164 10.40 -17.69 2.03
N GLY A 165 11.55 -17.34 2.61
CA GLY A 165 12.85 -17.99 2.39
C GLY A 165 13.64 -17.44 1.20
N ALA A 166 13.28 -16.28 0.67
CA ALA A 166 14.00 -15.63 -0.43
C ALA A 166 15.23 -14.85 0.07
N THR A 167 16.25 -14.74 -0.77
CA THR A 167 17.32 -13.74 -0.65
C THR A 167 16.88 -12.47 -1.37
N VAL A 168 16.93 -11.33 -0.70
CA VAL A 168 16.40 -10.07 -1.24
C VAL A 168 17.52 -9.05 -1.47
N VAL A 169 17.59 -8.54 -2.69
CA VAL A 169 18.32 -7.33 -3.04
C VAL A 169 17.30 -6.22 -3.28
N ALA A 170 17.53 -5.02 -2.73
CA ALA A 170 16.54 -3.94 -2.85
C ALA A 170 17.22 -2.62 -3.23
N THR A 171 16.65 -1.90 -4.22
CA THR A 171 17.15 -0.56 -4.56
C THR A 171 16.55 0.50 -3.65
N GLY A 172 17.41 1.46 -3.27
CA GLY A 172 17.03 2.60 -2.45
C GLY A 172 18.12 3.68 -2.48
N SER A 173 17.82 4.86 -1.95
CA SER A 173 18.84 5.89 -1.77
C SER A 173 19.86 5.46 -0.72
N PRO A 174 21.12 5.96 -0.76
CA PRO A 174 22.12 5.65 0.27
C PRO A 174 21.62 5.90 1.70
N ALA A 175 20.79 6.91 1.90
CA ALA A 175 20.19 7.23 3.20
C ALA A 175 19.27 6.11 3.74
N SER A 176 18.65 5.31 2.86
CA SER A 176 17.78 4.20 3.25
C SER A 176 18.53 2.88 3.48
N HIS A 177 19.81 2.77 3.14
CA HIS A 177 20.54 1.50 3.13
C HIS A 177 20.64 0.84 4.49
N ALA A 178 20.82 1.60 5.57
CA ALA A 178 20.84 1.05 6.92
C ALA A 178 19.51 0.33 7.22
N ARG A 179 18.40 1.03 6.95
CA ARG A 179 17.07 0.47 7.19
C ARG A 179 16.77 -0.75 6.31
N LEU A 180 17.16 -0.73 5.04
CA LEU A 180 16.97 -1.88 4.16
C LEU A 180 17.71 -3.13 4.64
N ARG A 181 18.93 -2.97 5.23
CA ARG A 181 19.66 -4.09 5.84
C ARG A 181 18.98 -4.62 7.09
N GLU A 182 18.48 -3.75 7.95
CA GLU A 182 17.71 -4.15 9.15
C GLU A 182 16.47 -4.98 8.76
N LEU A 183 15.79 -4.62 7.67
CA LEU A 183 14.66 -5.38 7.14
C LEU A 183 15.09 -6.68 6.43
N GLY A 184 16.40 -6.93 6.28
CA GLY A 184 16.96 -8.17 5.76
C GLY A 184 17.28 -8.17 4.26
N ALA A 185 17.34 -7.00 3.59
CA ALA A 185 17.75 -6.91 2.19
C ALA A 185 19.22 -6.50 2.04
N THR A 186 19.84 -6.90 0.93
CA THR A 186 21.09 -6.29 0.44
C THR A 186 20.73 -5.00 -0.31
N PRO A 187 21.07 -3.81 0.21
CA PRO A 187 20.69 -2.56 -0.44
C PRO A 187 21.64 -2.22 -1.59
N VAL A 188 21.07 -1.68 -2.67
CA VAL A 188 21.78 -1.17 -3.83
C VAL A 188 21.31 0.25 -4.13
N ALA A 189 22.25 1.19 -4.33
CA ALA A 189 21.91 2.54 -4.75
C ALA A 189 21.45 2.57 -6.21
N TYR A 190 20.35 3.28 -6.52
CA TYR A 190 19.96 3.62 -7.89
C TYR A 190 20.85 4.73 -8.45
N GLY A 191 20.67 5.10 -9.72
CA GLY A 191 21.48 6.08 -10.45
C GLY A 191 22.62 5.44 -11.23
N ASP A 192 23.47 6.27 -11.82
CA ASP A 192 24.55 5.85 -12.75
C ASP A 192 25.29 4.61 -12.24
N GLY A 193 25.43 3.59 -13.11
CA GLY A 193 26.08 2.31 -12.77
C GLY A 193 25.20 1.35 -11.97
N LEU A 194 23.84 1.53 -11.98
CA LEU A 194 22.92 0.65 -11.28
C LEU A 194 23.09 -0.81 -11.68
N LEU A 195 23.16 -1.11 -12.98
CA LEU A 195 23.24 -2.47 -13.50
C LEU A 195 24.47 -3.23 -12.98
N GLU A 196 25.63 -2.57 -12.97
CA GLU A 196 26.88 -3.14 -12.47
C GLU A 196 26.80 -3.46 -10.97
N ARG A 197 26.20 -2.54 -10.19
CA ARG A 197 26.00 -2.76 -8.75
C ARG A 197 25.04 -3.91 -8.48
N LEU A 198 23.98 -4.03 -9.27
CA LEU A 198 23.03 -5.15 -9.15
C LEU A 198 23.70 -6.49 -9.48
N ARG A 199 24.50 -6.56 -10.56
CA ARG A 199 25.28 -7.75 -10.89
C ARG A 199 26.26 -8.14 -9.78
N ALA A 200 26.92 -7.14 -9.18
CA ALA A 200 27.84 -7.38 -8.06
C ALA A 200 27.11 -7.86 -6.78
N ALA A 201 25.87 -7.40 -6.55
CA ALA A 201 25.07 -7.76 -5.38
C ALA A 201 24.51 -9.21 -5.47
N ALA A 202 24.30 -9.75 -6.68
CA ALA A 202 23.86 -11.11 -6.92
C ALA A 202 24.63 -11.70 -8.14
N PRO A 203 25.86 -12.19 -7.93
CA PRO A 203 26.70 -12.72 -9.03
C PRO A 203 26.09 -13.90 -9.77
N ASP A 204 25.27 -14.71 -9.09
CA ASP A 204 24.57 -15.86 -9.66
C ASP A 204 23.26 -15.47 -10.38
N GLY A 205 22.92 -14.16 -10.39
CA GLY A 205 21.74 -13.61 -11.04
C GLY A 205 20.51 -13.50 -10.14
N TYR A 206 19.40 -13.10 -10.76
CA TYR A 206 18.11 -12.93 -10.12
C TYR A 206 17.08 -13.91 -10.68
N ASP A 207 16.28 -14.52 -9.82
CA ASP A 207 15.16 -15.38 -10.23
C ASP A 207 13.94 -14.58 -10.60
N LEU A 208 13.61 -13.57 -9.78
CA LEU A 208 12.42 -12.75 -9.92
C LEU A 208 12.75 -11.27 -9.63
N ILE A 209 12.00 -10.38 -10.27
CA ILE A 209 12.12 -8.93 -10.07
C ILE A 209 10.75 -8.33 -9.79
N LEU A 210 10.65 -7.55 -8.70
CA LEU A 210 9.49 -6.73 -8.37
C LEU A 210 9.84 -5.25 -8.63
N ASP A 211 9.15 -4.63 -9.59
CA ASP A 211 9.20 -3.20 -9.82
C ASP A 211 8.09 -2.49 -9.02
N ALA A 212 8.50 -1.70 -8.02
CA ALA A 212 7.64 -0.84 -7.21
C ALA A 212 7.98 0.66 -7.38
N ILE A 213 8.76 1.05 -8.42
CA ILE A 213 9.13 2.43 -8.70
C ILE A 213 8.72 2.89 -10.10
N GLY A 214 8.88 2.04 -11.13
CA GLY A 214 8.47 2.31 -12.49
C GLY A 214 9.36 3.28 -13.25
N SER A 215 10.61 3.53 -12.82
CA SER A 215 11.55 4.36 -13.57
C SER A 215 12.10 3.60 -14.77
N ASP A 216 12.41 4.31 -15.86
CA ASP A 216 13.00 3.68 -17.03
C ASP A 216 14.35 3.01 -16.70
N GLU A 217 15.18 3.62 -15.85
CA GLU A 217 16.43 3.04 -15.34
C GLU A 217 16.20 1.66 -14.67
N ALA A 218 15.21 1.55 -13.79
CA ALA A 218 14.89 0.30 -13.11
C ALA A 218 14.39 -0.77 -14.08
N LEU A 219 13.57 -0.39 -15.05
CA LEU A 219 13.06 -1.30 -16.07
C LEU A 219 14.18 -1.77 -17.01
N GLU A 220 15.03 -0.89 -17.49
CA GLU A 220 16.18 -1.22 -18.35
C GLU A 220 17.16 -2.15 -17.62
N ALA A 221 17.48 -1.87 -16.35
CA ALA A 221 18.30 -2.75 -15.54
C ALA A 221 17.63 -4.13 -15.38
N SER A 222 16.32 -4.18 -15.13
CA SER A 222 15.55 -5.42 -15.02
C SER A 222 15.65 -6.27 -16.30
N PHE A 223 15.49 -5.63 -17.46
CA PHE A 223 15.57 -6.32 -18.77
C PHE A 223 16.97 -6.85 -19.09
N ALA A 224 18.03 -6.23 -18.55
CA ALA A 224 19.41 -6.66 -18.70
C ALA A 224 19.82 -7.75 -17.70
N LEU A 225 19.01 -8.02 -16.68
CA LEU A 225 19.27 -8.99 -15.62
C LEU A 225 18.56 -10.35 -15.84
N VAL A 226 17.43 -10.35 -16.53
CA VAL A 226 16.66 -11.58 -16.82
C VAL A 226 16.23 -11.61 -18.28
N ASP A 227 16.43 -12.75 -18.97
CA ASP A 227 16.03 -12.93 -20.35
C ASP A 227 14.51 -13.13 -20.50
N ASP A 228 13.90 -13.83 -19.55
CA ASP A 228 12.46 -14.06 -19.50
C ASP A 228 11.75 -12.93 -18.74
N ARG A 229 11.10 -12.04 -19.47
CA ARG A 229 10.38 -10.90 -18.91
C ARG A 229 9.16 -11.28 -18.06
N SER A 230 8.63 -12.50 -18.20
CA SER A 230 7.58 -13.01 -17.31
C SER A 230 8.01 -13.14 -15.85
N ARG A 231 9.32 -13.11 -15.59
CA ARG A 231 9.94 -13.09 -14.25
C ARG A 231 9.93 -11.69 -13.61
N ILE A 232 9.50 -10.66 -14.35
CA ILE A 232 9.39 -9.28 -13.88
C ILE A 232 7.92 -8.96 -13.61
N GLY A 233 7.63 -8.48 -12.41
CA GLY A 233 6.31 -7.98 -12.03
C GLY A 233 6.34 -6.51 -11.64
N THR A 234 5.37 -5.73 -12.08
CA THR A 234 5.23 -4.33 -11.71
C THR A 234 3.93 -4.03 -10.98
N ILE A 235 3.98 -3.08 -10.06
CA ILE A 235 2.81 -2.51 -9.39
C ILE A 235 2.61 -1.02 -9.75
N VAL A 236 3.39 -0.51 -10.71
CA VAL A 236 3.43 0.94 -11.04
C VAL A 236 3.08 1.21 -12.48
N VAL A 237 3.73 0.53 -13.44
CA VAL A 237 3.60 0.79 -14.88
C VAL A 237 2.58 -0.11 -15.58
N GLY A 238 1.47 -0.43 -14.90
CA GLY A 238 0.44 -1.34 -15.39
C GLY A 238 -0.03 -1.08 -16.84
N PRO A 239 -0.28 0.17 -17.27
CA PRO A 239 -0.68 0.45 -18.65
C PRO A 239 0.35 0.05 -19.71
N ARG A 240 1.64 0.04 -19.37
CA ARG A 240 2.75 -0.33 -20.27
C ARG A 240 3.12 -1.81 -20.19
N ALA A 241 2.59 -2.55 -19.22
CA ALA A 241 3.07 -3.89 -18.89
C ALA A 241 2.96 -4.87 -20.07
N ALA A 242 1.86 -4.84 -20.81
CA ALA A 242 1.66 -5.69 -21.98
C ALA A 242 2.67 -5.40 -23.10
N GLU A 243 2.95 -4.13 -23.39
CA GLU A 243 3.96 -3.68 -24.34
C GLU A 243 5.36 -4.12 -23.91
N LEU A 244 5.66 -4.01 -22.63
CA LEU A 244 6.95 -4.38 -22.05
C LEU A 244 7.14 -5.90 -21.90
N GLY A 245 6.07 -6.69 -22.04
CA GLY A 245 6.09 -8.14 -21.87
C GLY A 245 6.26 -8.59 -20.43
N ILE A 246 5.91 -7.73 -19.45
CA ILE A 246 6.03 -8.00 -18.01
C ILE A 246 4.67 -8.24 -17.36
N ARG A 247 4.66 -8.86 -16.18
CA ARG A 247 3.44 -9.07 -15.39
C ARG A 247 3.08 -7.81 -14.62
N ALA A 248 1.79 -7.54 -14.41
CA ALA A 248 1.37 -6.34 -13.68
C ALA A 248 0.18 -6.60 -12.75
N TRP A 249 0.25 -6.04 -11.55
CA TRP A 249 -0.81 -6.10 -10.56
C TRP A 249 -1.09 -4.69 -9.97
N GLY A 250 -2.18 -4.09 -10.38
CA GLY A 250 -2.47 -2.71 -10.01
C GLY A 250 -1.69 -1.70 -10.86
N GLY A 251 -1.29 -0.57 -10.29
CA GLY A 251 -0.50 0.46 -10.99
C GLY A 251 -1.16 1.04 -12.26
N GLY A 252 -2.49 0.89 -12.43
CA GLY A 252 -3.20 1.28 -13.67
C GLY A 252 -3.30 0.17 -14.71
N ASN A 253 -2.93 -1.06 -14.37
CA ASN A 253 -3.15 -2.19 -15.26
C ASN A 253 -4.63 -2.24 -15.70
N PRO A 254 -4.92 -2.26 -17.04
CA PRO A 254 -6.28 -2.38 -17.53
C PRO A 254 -6.90 -3.75 -17.27
N VAL A 255 -6.07 -4.76 -17.00
CA VAL A 255 -6.53 -6.11 -16.66
C VAL A 255 -6.85 -6.15 -15.16
N PRO A 256 -8.10 -6.44 -14.75
CA PRO A 256 -8.46 -6.57 -13.35
C PRO A 256 -7.72 -7.73 -12.68
N LEU A 257 -7.58 -7.66 -11.36
CA LEU A 257 -7.11 -8.79 -10.57
C LEU A 257 -8.14 -9.92 -10.64
N THR A 258 -7.64 -11.15 -10.70
CA THR A 258 -8.47 -12.37 -10.59
C THR A 258 -9.04 -12.52 -9.18
N ALA A 259 -10.04 -13.39 -9.02
CA ALA A 259 -10.59 -13.70 -7.70
C ALA A 259 -9.53 -14.25 -6.74
N ASP A 260 -8.57 -15.04 -7.24
CA ASP A 260 -7.47 -15.58 -6.44
C ASP A 260 -6.52 -14.47 -5.98
N GLU A 261 -6.16 -13.55 -6.87
CA GLU A 261 -5.31 -12.41 -6.53
C GLU A 261 -5.98 -11.44 -5.55
N LEU A 262 -7.31 -11.28 -5.64
CA LEU A 262 -8.07 -10.52 -4.65
C LEU A 262 -8.06 -11.19 -3.28
N ARG A 263 -8.23 -12.54 -3.23
CA ARG A 263 -8.09 -13.29 -1.97
C ARG A 263 -6.70 -13.14 -1.37
N LEU A 264 -5.64 -13.24 -2.18
CA LEU A 264 -4.27 -13.02 -1.72
C LEU A 264 -4.07 -11.59 -1.13
N ARG A 265 -4.75 -10.59 -1.70
CA ARG A 265 -4.75 -9.25 -1.08
C ARG A 265 -5.45 -9.24 0.27
N ASP A 266 -6.59 -9.87 0.36
CA ASP A 266 -7.36 -9.96 1.61
C ASP A 266 -6.58 -10.69 2.70
N ASP A 267 -5.93 -11.81 2.35
CA ASP A 267 -5.08 -12.58 3.26
C ASP A 267 -3.89 -11.77 3.79
N GLY A 268 -3.36 -10.84 2.97
CA GLY A 268 -2.26 -9.96 3.34
C GLY A 268 -2.56 -9.04 4.54
N TYR A 269 -3.83 -8.67 4.76
CA TYR A 269 -4.23 -7.88 5.93
C TYR A 269 -4.09 -8.67 7.23
N ALA A 270 -4.70 -9.85 7.29
CA ALA A 270 -4.65 -10.69 8.49
C ALA A 270 -3.21 -11.11 8.81
N LEU A 271 -2.48 -11.60 7.78
CA LEU A 271 -1.08 -11.96 7.92
C LEU A 271 -0.22 -10.84 8.51
N ALA A 272 -0.37 -9.61 7.99
CA ALA A 272 0.43 -8.49 8.47
C ALA A 272 0.08 -8.11 9.91
N LEU A 273 -1.21 -8.12 10.27
CA LEU A 273 -1.66 -7.83 11.64
C LEU A 273 -1.12 -8.84 12.64
N ASP A 274 -1.17 -10.13 12.30
CA ASP A 274 -0.65 -11.20 13.16
C ASP A 274 0.86 -11.06 13.35
N LEU A 275 1.61 -10.86 12.26
CA LEU A 275 3.06 -10.69 12.32
C LEU A 275 3.51 -9.43 13.09
N ILE A 276 2.76 -8.33 12.98
CA ILE A 276 3.04 -7.12 13.78
C ILE A 276 2.76 -7.40 15.26
N ALA A 277 1.66 -8.08 15.57
CA ALA A 277 1.31 -8.42 16.95
C ALA A 277 2.34 -9.37 17.60
N GLU A 278 2.97 -10.23 16.81
CA GLU A 278 4.06 -11.14 17.20
C GLU A 278 5.45 -10.47 17.24
N GLY A 279 5.57 -9.22 16.74
CA GLY A 279 6.84 -8.51 16.65
C GLY A 279 7.74 -9.00 15.51
N GLU A 280 7.20 -9.76 14.54
CA GLU A 280 7.91 -10.33 13.40
C GLU A 280 7.84 -9.49 12.13
N LEU A 281 7.04 -8.42 12.13
CA LEU A 281 6.94 -7.46 11.04
C LEU A 281 6.92 -6.03 11.56
N GLU A 282 7.78 -5.21 11.00
CA GLU A 282 7.94 -3.81 11.39
C GLU A 282 7.25 -2.87 10.41
N VAL A 283 6.62 -1.83 10.93
CA VAL A 283 5.97 -0.78 10.16
C VAL A 283 6.58 0.57 10.52
N ASP A 284 7.23 1.19 9.56
CA ASP A 284 7.83 2.51 9.76
C ASP A 284 6.79 3.62 9.55
N ILE A 285 6.43 4.31 10.61
CA ILE A 285 5.60 5.52 10.57
C ILE A 285 6.54 6.73 10.45
N ALA A 286 6.48 7.42 9.32
CA ALA A 286 7.32 8.60 9.07
C ALA A 286 6.81 9.82 9.82
N ARG A 287 5.50 10.06 9.74
CA ARG A 287 4.86 11.22 10.34
C ARG A 287 3.35 11.01 10.48
N THR A 288 2.80 11.61 11.52
CA THR A 288 1.34 11.76 11.71
C THR A 288 0.94 13.22 11.49
N PHE A 289 -0.28 13.40 10.99
CA PHE A 289 -0.91 14.71 10.81
C PHE A 289 -2.34 14.65 11.32
N PRO A 290 -2.91 15.75 11.83
CA PRO A 290 -4.36 15.86 11.99
C PRO A 290 -5.08 15.62 10.65
N LEU A 291 -6.27 15.05 10.68
CA LEU A 291 -7.08 14.84 9.45
C LEU A 291 -7.24 16.14 8.65
N THR A 292 -7.40 17.27 9.33
CA THR A 292 -7.56 18.60 8.71
C THR A 292 -6.31 19.08 7.95
N GLU A 293 -5.15 18.46 8.18
CA GLU A 293 -3.90 18.76 7.49
C GLU A 293 -3.61 17.77 6.34
N ALA A 294 -4.65 17.13 5.80
CA ALA A 294 -4.50 16.11 4.74
C ALA A 294 -3.76 16.63 3.49
N ALA A 295 -3.86 17.92 3.17
CA ALA A 295 -3.11 18.53 2.07
C ALA A 295 -1.60 18.48 2.32
N ASP A 296 -1.13 18.76 3.53
CA ASP A 296 0.29 18.70 3.88
C ASP A 296 0.80 17.26 3.93
N ALA A 297 -0.01 16.34 4.44
CA ALA A 297 0.28 14.90 4.38
C ALA A 297 0.42 14.40 2.94
N ALA A 298 -0.47 14.82 2.04
CA ALA A 298 -0.42 14.50 0.62
C ALA A 298 0.87 15.05 -0.04
N ARG A 299 1.25 16.31 0.22
CA ARG A 299 2.51 16.90 -0.28
C ARG A 299 3.72 16.11 0.17
N LEU A 300 3.75 15.67 1.43
CA LEU A 300 4.85 14.85 1.93
C LEU A 300 4.96 13.52 1.19
N VAL A 301 3.84 12.82 0.96
CA VAL A 301 3.85 11.54 0.21
C VAL A 301 4.24 11.76 -1.24
N GLU A 302 3.75 12.82 -1.88
CA GLU A 302 4.03 13.16 -3.29
C GLU A 302 5.46 13.65 -3.52
N SER A 303 6.17 14.09 -2.46
CA SER A 303 7.61 14.39 -2.55
C SER A 303 8.46 13.15 -2.88
N GLY A 304 7.88 11.93 -2.74
CA GLY A 304 8.53 10.65 -3.03
C GLY A 304 9.45 10.11 -1.94
N HIS A 305 9.72 10.87 -0.88
CA HIS A 305 10.71 10.51 0.15
C HIS A 305 10.19 10.70 1.59
N PRO A 306 9.02 10.20 1.95
CA PRO A 306 8.48 10.40 3.30
C PRO A 306 9.26 9.65 4.39
N GLY A 307 10.09 8.67 4.03
CA GLY A 307 10.87 7.87 4.99
C GLY A 307 10.08 6.75 5.70
N GLY A 308 8.82 6.58 5.39
CA GLY A 308 7.90 5.59 5.96
C GLY A 308 6.45 5.91 5.60
N LYS A 309 5.51 5.30 6.30
CA LYS A 309 4.08 5.58 6.09
C LYS A 309 3.67 6.91 6.74
N VAL A 310 2.88 7.69 6.04
CA VAL A 310 2.24 8.91 6.56
C VAL A 310 0.83 8.57 7.00
N ILE A 311 0.43 9.06 8.18
CA ILE A 311 -0.84 8.74 8.82
C ILE A 311 -1.60 10.02 9.12
N LEU A 312 -2.92 10.02 8.85
CA LEU A 312 -3.85 11.05 9.32
C LEU A 312 -4.56 10.55 10.58
N LEU A 313 -4.69 11.43 11.56
CA LEU A 313 -5.42 11.18 12.81
C LEU A 313 -6.68 12.04 12.80
N PRO A 314 -7.88 11.44 12.77
CA PRO A 314 -9.17 12.15 12.85
C PRO A 314 -9.40 12.91 14.14
#